data_fbec43e7753313b3a8a75c3fbdaff75a
#
_entry.id   fbec43e7753313b3a8a75c3fbdaff75a
#
_cell.length_a   1.000
_cell.length_b   1.000
_cell.length_c   1.000
_cell.angle_alpha   90.00
_cell.angle_beta   90.00
_cell.angle_gamma   90.00
#
_symmetry.space_group_name_H-M   'P 1'
#
loop_
_entity.id
_entity.type
_entity.pdbx_description
1 polymer ?
#
loop_
_entity_poly.entity_id
_entity_poly.type
_entity_poly.pdbx_seq_one_letter_code
_entity_poly.pdbx_strand_id
1 'polypeptide(L)'
;GLFGGGPAETEIIDRIGYPIGASATSNGVTITADAIMGDTYSYAIVYSIRRDDGSPLVSDETLAAGAERDGLLPLRFRNYGTQVRTSGGGAHGSSWFYDADPADNAIQFVEMMTQDQPLKPGTASVKFQDLSVYTDNDYRTSETLAEGTWRLKFDFAFEDSSISLPAGQSFTLNGMDATLDGV
;
A
#
# COMPACT_ATOMS: atom_id res chain seq x y z
N GLY A 1 -16.13 -3.34 12.19
CA GLY A 1 -15.06 -3.84 11.50
C GLY A 1 -13.87 -2.94 11.46
N LEU A 2 -12.80 -3.54 11.83
CA LEU A 2 -11.51 -2.89 11.66
C LEU A 2 -11.23 -2.75 10.18
N PHE A 3 -10.73 -1.63 9.80
CA PHE A 3 -10.10 -1.53 8.53
C PHE A 3 -8.88 -2.45 8.52
N GLY A 4 -9.08 -3.60 8.01
CA GLY A 4 -7.95 -4.47 7.69
C GLY A 4 -7.33 -4.12 6.37
N GLY A 5 -7.74 -3.00 5.79
CA GLY A 5 -7.42 -2.64 4.44
C GLY A 5 -8.32 -3.36 3.45
N GLY A 6 -9.40 -2.76 3.12
CA GLY A 6 -10.30 -3.25 2.10
C GLY A 6 -10.28 -2.37 0.86
N PRO A 7 -10.90 -2.82 -0.23
CA PRO A 7 -10.98 -2.05 -1.47
C PRO A 7 -11.55 -0.64 -1.28
N ALA A 8 -12.51 -0.47 -0.38
CA ALA A 8 -13.14 0.83 -0.15
C ALA A 8 -12.17 1.86 0.43
N GLU A 9 -11.33 1.46 1.39
CA GLU A 9 -10.34 2.35 2.00
C GLU A 9 -9.26 2.72 1.01
N THR A 10 -8.81 1.76 0.22
CA THR A 10 -7.81 2.02 -0.82
C THR A 10 -8.34 2.97 -1.88
N GLU A 11 -9.60 2.81 -2.29
CA GLU A 11 -10.22 3.70 -3.25
C GLU A 11 -10.28 5.14 -2.74
N ILE A 12 -10.58 5.33 -1.45
CA ILE A 12 -10.60 6.66 -0.83
C ILE A 12 -9.21 7.28 -0.88
N ILE A 13 -8.17 6.53 -0.49
CA ILE A 13 -6.79 7.02 -0.50
C ILE A 13 -6.36 7.41 -1.90
N ASP A 14 -6.62 6.56 -2.88
CA ASP A 14 -6.24 6.80 -4.27
C ASP A 14 -6.97 8.01 -4.87
N ARG A 15 -8.23 8.21 -4.48
CA ARG A 15 -9.06 9.29 -5.00
C ARG A 15 -8.71 10.66 -4.43
N ILE A 16 -8.44 10.75 -3.12
CA ILE A 16 -8.24 12.03 -2.41
C ILE A 16 -6.83 12.20 -1.87
N GLY A 17 -5.97 11.20 -2.02
CA GLY A 17 -4.58 11.28 -1.61
C GLY A 17 -3.78 12.27 -2.45
N TYR A 18 -2.68 12.73 -1.90
CA TYR A 18 -1.75 13.60 -2.59
C TYR A 18 -0.99 12.78 -3.64
N PRO A 19 -0.99 13.16 -4.93
CA PRO A 19 -0.32 12.38 -5.96
C PRO A 19 1.19 12.40 -5.79
N ILE A 20 1.84 11.28 -6.02
CA ILE A 20 3.29 11.12 -5.87
C ILE A 20 3.97 10.95 -7.25
N GLY A 21 3.70 9.84 -7.93
CA GLY A 21 4.23 9.55 -9.27
C GLY A 21 5.63 8.97 -9.33
N ALA A 22 6.33 8.79 -8.21
CA ALA A 22 7.65 8.15 -8.20
C ALA A 22 7.54 6.68 -8.56
N SER A 23 8.49 6.16 -9.34
CA SER A 23 8.48 4.76 -9.75
C SER A 23 9.88 4.16 -9.81
N ALA A 24 9.94 2.83 -9.78
CA ALA A 24 11.15 2.05 -9.98
C ALA A 24 10.82 0.79 -10.77
N THR A 25 11.75 0.39 -11.63
CA THR A 25 11.60 -0.80 -12.47
C THR A 25 12.73 -1.77 -12.18
N SER A 26 12.39 -3.04 -12.07
CA SER A 26 13.35 -4.14 -11.89
C SER A 26 12.77 -5.41 -12.50
N ASN A 27 13.56 -6.09 -13.31
CA ASN A 27 13.17 -7.38 -13.95
C ASN A 27 11.79 -7.34 -14.63
N GLY A 28 11.52 -6.26 -15.38
CA GLY A 28 10.29 -6.14 -16.15
C GLY A 28 9.04 -5.83 -15.33
N VAL A 29 9.20 -5.45 -14.06
CA VAL A 29 8.10 -5.04 -13.18
C VAL A 29 8.35 -3.62 -12.71
N THR A 30 7.34 -2.77 -12.79
CA THR A 30 7.39 -1.38 -12.32
C THR A 30 6.49 -1.21 -11.11
N ILE A 31 7.03 -0.63 -10.04
CA ILE A 31 6.28 -0.21 -8.86
C ILE A 31 6.22 1.31 -8.87
N THR A 32 5.02 1.86 -8.77
CA THR A 32 4.77 3.30 -8.74
C THR A 32 4.11 3.67 -7.43
N ALA A 33 4.63 4.69 -6.75
CA ALA A 33 3.94 5.31 -5.63
C ALA A 33 2.90 6.27 -6.21
N ASP A 34 1.62 5.96 -6.04
CA ASP A 34 0.54 6.70 -6.68
C ASP A 34 0.07 7.90 -5.85
N ALA A 35 -0.22 7.67 -4.57
CA ALA A 35 -0.79 8.70 -3.71
C ALA A 35 -0.46 8.47 -2.24
N ILE A 36 -0.45 9.55 -1.47
CA ILE A 36 -0.27 9.54 -0.02
C ILE A 36 -1.36 10.34 0.66
N MET A 37 -1.78 9.88 1.81
CA MET A 37 -2.74 10.55 2.68
C MET A 37 -2.26 10.39 4.12
N GLY A 38 -2.49 11.40 4.96
CA GLY A 38 -2.04 11.28 6.34
C GLY A 38 -2.50 12.39 7.26
N ASP A 39 -2.09 12.27 8.49
CA ASP A 39 -2.27 13.25 9.55
C ASP A 39 -0.94 13.43 10.33
N THR A 40 -1.02 13.99 11.53
CA THR A 40 0.17 14.30 12.34
C THR A 40 1.03 13.06 12.64
N TYR A 41 0.40 11.90 12.87
CA TYR A 41 1.09 10.70 13.34
C TYR A 41 1.02 9.53 12.38
N SER A 42 0.12 9.57 11.40
CA SER A 42 -0.18 8.42 10.54
C SER A 42 -0.13 8.80 9.08
N TYR A 43 0.23 7.83 8.24
CA TYR A 43 0.13 7.97 6.80
C TYR A 43 -0.31 6.66 6.14
N ALA A 44 -0.85 6.80 4.94
CA ALA A 44 -1.14 5.68 4.07
C ALA A 44 -0.63 6.01 2.66
N ILE A 45 0.01 5.03 2.02
CA ILE A 45 0.52 5.16 0.66
C ILE A 45 -0.04 4.02 -0.18
N VAL A 46 -0.53 4.36 -1.36
CA VAL A 46 -0.97 3.39 -2.37
C VAL A 46 0.10 3.29 -3.45
N TYR A 47 0.50 2.07 -3.74
CA TYR A 47 1.42 1.73 -4.81
C TYR A 47 0.70 0.90 -5.86
N SER A 48 1.08 1.05 -7.11
CA SER A 48 0.66 0.18 -8.21
C SER A 48 1.83 -0.65 -8.69
N ILE A 49 1.58 -1.91 -8.98
CA ILE A 49 2.58 -2.88 -9.44
C ILE A 49 2.09 -3.46 -10.76
N ARG A 50 2.93 -3.41 -11.80
CA ARG A 50 2.59 -3.96 -13.11
C ARG A 50 3.81 -4.49 -13.84
N ARG A 51 3.57 -5.46 -14.74
CA ARG A 51 4.60 -5.89 -15.68
C ARG A 51 4.69 -4.90 -16.83
N ASP A 52 5.91 -4.60 -17.25
CA ASP A 52 6.15 -3.64 -18.32
C ASP A 52 5.61 -4.12 -19.67
N ASP A 53 5.48 -5.43 -19.87
CA ASP A 53 4.91 -6.02 -21.08
C ASP A 53 3.36 -6.03 -21.10
N GLY A 54 2.72 -5.55 -20.02
CA GLY A 54 1.26 -5.48 -19.89
C GLY A 54 0.59 -6.80 -19.52
N SER A 55 1.34 -7.88 -19.33
CA SER A 55 0.76 -9.16 -18.89
C SER A 55 0.34 -9.09 -17.41
N PRO A 56 -0.61 -9.95 -16.98
CA PRO A 56 -0.99 -10.02 -15.58
C PRO A 56 0.21 -10.39 -14.70
N LEU A 57 0.28 -9.77 -13.51
CA LEU A 57 1.31 -10.11 -12.51
C LEU A 57 1.21 -11.55 -12.04
N VAL A 58 -0.02 -12.03 -11.89
CA VAL A 58 -0.32 -13.36 -11.42
C VAL A 58 -1.58 -13.86 -12.12
N SER A 59 -1.62 -15.15 -12.44
CA SER A 59 -2.78 -15.75 -13.09
C SER A 59 -3.93 -15.94 -12.11
N ASP A 60 -5.16 -15.90 -12.61
CA ASP A 60 -6.35 -16.16 -11.79
C ASP A 60 -6.30 -17.55 -11.16
N GLU A 61 -5.76 -18.53 -11.90
CA GLU A 61 -5.59 -19.89 -11.40
C GLU A 61 -4.65 -19.93 -10.19
N THR A 62 -3.54 -19.22 -10.25
CA THR A 62 -2.58 -19.13 -9.13
C THR A 62 -3.20 -18.41 -7.94
N LEU A 63 -3.95 -17.34 -8.16
CA LEU A 63 -4.66 -16.64 -7.10
C LEU A 63 -5.70 -17.53 -6.40
N ALA A 64 -6.41 -18.35 -7.17
CA ALA A 64 -7.42 -19.26 -6.62
C ALA A 64 -6.80 -20.38 -5.75
N ALA A 65 -5.54 -20.73 -5.97
CA ALA A 65 -4.84 -21.72 -5.16
C ALA A 65 -4.32 -21.17 -3.83
N GLY A 66 -4.22 -19.87 -3.71
CA GLY A 66 -3.73 -19.20 -2.50
C GLY A 66 -4.82 -18.91 -1.48
N ALA A 67 -4.44 -18.23 -0.41
CA ALA A 67 -5.37 -17.87 0.64
C ALA A 67 -6.26 -16.70 0.23
N GLU A 68 -7.55 -16.84 0.43
CA GLU A 68 -8.51 -15.76 0.26
C GLU A 68 -8.76 -15.04 1.58
N ARG A 69 -8.81 -13.70 1.54
CA ARG A 69 -9.12 -12.86 2.68
C ARG A 69 -9.91 -11.64 2.23
N ASP A 70 -11.21 -11.68 2.30
CA ASP A 70 -12.09 -10.51 2.14
C ASP A 70 -11.69 -9.58 0.97
N GLY A 71 -11.36 -10.15 -0.18
CA GLY A 71 -10.93 -9.38 -1.36
C GLY A 71 -9.45 -9.00 -1.37
N LEU A 72 -8.69 -9.40 -0.37
CA LEU A 72 -7.25 -9.19 -0.34
C LEU A 72 -6.54 -10.30 -1.11
N LEU A 73 -5.44 -9.95 -1.77
CA LEU A 73 -4.66 -10.89 -2.55
C LEU A 73 -3.59 -11.59 -1.70
N PRO A 74 -3.31 -12.87 -1.94
CA PRO A 74 -2.34 -13.65 -1.16
C PRO A 74 -0.90 -13.41 -1.63
N LEU A 75 -0.48 -12.14 -1.71
CA LEU A 75 0.86 -11.77 -2.14
C LEU A 75 1.71 -11.30 -0.97
N ARG A 76 3.02 -11.29 -1.19
CA ARG A 76 3.98 -10.74 -0.24
C ARG A 76 5.23 -10.23 -0.95
N PHE A 77 5.88 -9.23 -0.35
CA PHE A 77 7.29 -8.96 -0.61
C PHE A 77 8.14 -9.76 0.38
N ARG A 78 9.23 -10.35 -0.09
CA ARG A 78 10.18 -11.01 0.82
C ARG A 78 10.73 -10.01 1.84
N ASN A 79 10.92 -8.78 1.42
CA ASN A 79 11.38 -7.69 2.27
C ASN A 79 10.81 -6.38 1.77
N TYR A 80 10.33 -5.53 2.68
CA TYR A 80 10.01 -4.16 2.33
C TYR A 80 10.16 -3.26 3.55
N GLY A 81 10.43 -1.99 3.33
CA GLY A 81 10.51 -1.02 4.40
C GLY A 81 10.46 0.40 3.87
N THR A 82 9.88 1.26 4.68
CA THR A 82 9.76 2.70 4.41
C THR A 82 10.47 3.48 5.50
N GLN A 83 11.30 4.43 5.10
CA GLN A 83 11.94 5.37 5.99
C GLN A 83 11.40 6.77 5.76
N VAL A 84 10.82 7.33 6.80
CA VAL A 84 10.32 8.70 6.83
C VAL A 84 10.99 9.47 7.95
N ARG A 85 10.97 10.79 7.85
CA ARG A 85 11.57 11.64 8.86
C ARG A 85 10.66 11.75 10.07
N THR A 86 11.16 11.38 11.24
CA THR A 86 10.45 11.51 12.52
C THR A 86 11.40 12.02 13.59
N SER A 87 10.87 12.29 14.77
CA SER A 87 11.68 12.67 15.95
C SER A 87 12.23 11.45 16.69
N GLY A 88 11.98 10.24 16.18
CA GLY A 88 12.32 8.99 16.86
C GLY A 88 11.08 8.29 17.36
N GLY A 89 11.24 7.31 18.24
CA GLY A 89 10.14 6.51 18.75
C GLY A 89 9.83 5.29 17.87
N GLY A 90 8.81 4.55 18.27
CA GLY A 90 8.36 3.37 17.55
C GLY A 90 7.35 3.67 16.46
N ALA A 91 7.06 2.66 15.65
CA ALA A 91 6.05 2.69 14.62
C ALA A 91 5.34 1.35 14.56
N HIS A 92 4.08 1.37 14.16
CA HIS A 92 3.34 0.15 13.87
C HIS A 92 2.41 0.38 12.69
N GLY A 93 2.10 -0.69 11.98
CA GLY A 93 1.27 -0.56 10.80
C GLY A 93 0.83 -1.87 10.21
N SER A 94 0.19 -1.76 9.07
CA SER A 94 -0.29 -2.88 8.28
C SER A 94 -0.10 -2.60 6.80
N SER A 95 -0.09 -3.68 6.03
CA SER A 95 -0.01 -3.59 4.58
C SER A 95 -0.80 -4.73 3.95
N TRP A 96 -1.29 -4.49 2.74
CA TRP A 96 -2.07 -5.48 2.02
C TRP A 96 -1.97 -5.26 0.52
N PHE A 97 -2.30 -6.32 -0.24
CA PHE A 97 -2.41 -6.27 -1.69
C PHE A 97 -3.86 -6.41 -2.10
N TYR A 98 -4.24 -5.67 -3.12
CA TYR A 98 -5.57 -5.75 -3.65
C TYR A 98 -5.58 -5.35 -5.13
N ASP A 99 -6.62 -5.74 -5.86
CA ASP A 99 -6.80 -5.41 -7.27
C ASP A 99 -7.97 -4.44 -7.43
N ALA A 100 -7.66 -3.18 -7.72
CA ALA A 100 -8.67 -2.14 -7.91
C ALA A 100 -9.47 -2.31 -9.18
N ASP A 101 -8.84 -2.83 -10.23
CA ASP A 101 -9.45 -3.01 -11.55
C ASP A 101 -8.88 -4.26 -12.22
N PRO A 102 -9.59 -5.39 -12.14
CA PRO A 102 -9.12 -6.64 -12.75
C PRO A 102 -8.84 -6.56 -14.25
N ALA A 103 -9.34 -5.53 -14.93
CA ALA A 103 -9.15 -5.36 -16.37
C ALA A 103 -7.82 -4.70 -16.74
N ASP A 104 -7.11 -4.06 -15.82
CA ASP A 104 -5.90 -3.27 -16.11
C ASP A 104 -4.58 -4.03 -15.91
N ASN A 105 -4.62 -5.26 -15.41
CA ASN A 105 -3.47 -6.12 -15.13
C ASN A 105 -2.46 -5.54 -14.11
N ALA A 106 -2.84 -4.48 -13.38
CA ALA A 106 -2.07 -3.93 -12.29
C ALA A 106 -2.63 -4.41 -10.95
N ILE A 107 -1.78 -4.45 -9.93
CA ILE A 107 -2.17 -4.78 -8.56
C ILE A 107 -1.74 -3.62 -7.65
N GLN A 108 -2.53 -3.33 -6.64
CA GLN A 108 -2.22 -2.30 -5.66
C GLN A 108 -1.65 -2.92 -4.39
N PHE A 109 -0.68 -2.19 -3.81
CA PHE A 109 -0.14 -2.45 -2.47
C PHE A 109 -0.37 -1.20 -1.63
N VAL A 110 -0.90 -1.38 -0.44
CA VAL A 110 -1.17 -0.28 0.49
C VAL A 110 -0.36 -0.48 1.75
N GLU A 111 0.30 0.59 2.18
CA GLU A 111 0.98 0.67 3.45
C GLU A 111 0.29 1.70 4.33
N MET A 112 -0.06 1.32 5.55
CA MET A 112 -0.56 2.23 6.59
C MET A 112 0.35 2.15 7.80
N MET A 113 0.79 3.30 8.28
CA MET A 113 1.72 3.38 9.41
C MET A 113 1.28 4.47 10.40
N THR A 114 1.46 4.19 11.68
CA THR A 114 1.34 5.16 12.76
C THR A 114 2.66 5.23 13.51
N GLN A 115 3.13 6.45 13.74
CA GLN A 115 4.36 6.73 14.44
C GLN A 115 4.06 7.21 15.87
N ASP A 116 4.94 6.94 16.82
CA ASP A 116 4.82 7.43 18.19
C ASP A 116 5.07 8.95 18.28
N GLN A 117 5.85 9.47 17.36
CA GLN A 117 6.19 10.89 17.28
C GLN A 117 5.61 11.51 16.02
N PRO A 118 5.37 12.83 16.01
CA PRO A 118 4.83 13.49 14.83
C PRO A 118 5.67 13.25 13.58
N LEU A 119 5.01 13.02 12.47
CA LEU A 119 5.63 12.95 11.16
C LEU A 119 6.20 14.32 10.78
N LYS A 120 7.33 14.32 10.10
CA LYS A 120 7.99 15.54 9.61
C LYS A 120 8.09 15.51 8.10
N PRO A 121 7.89 16.66 7.44
CA PRO A 121 8.17 16.77 6.01
C PRO A 121 9.63 16.39 5.71
N GLY A 122 9.84 15.78 4.57
CA GLY A 122 11.16 15.37 4.13
C GLY A 122 11.06 14.40 2.99
N THR A 123 12.11 13.63 2.77
CA THR A 123 12.15 12.61 1.74
C THR A 123 11.79 11.26 2.34
N ALA A 124 10.83 10.57 1.74
CA ALA A 124 10.56 9.17 2.02
C ALA A 124 11.45 8.29 1.13
N SER A 125 12.00 7.23 1.70
CA SER A 125 12.75 6.20 0.98
C SER A 125 12.08 4.87 1.21
N VAL A 126 11.73 4.18 0.13
CA VAL A 126 11.03 2.89 0.19
C VAL A 126 11.82 1.86 -0.58
N LYS A 127 11.90 0.65 -0.01
CA LYS A 127 12.55 -0.49 -0.65
C LYS A 127 11.62 -1.68 -0.63
N PHE A 128 11.47 -2.31 -1.79
CA PHE A 128 10.77 -3.59 -1.94
C PHE A 128 11.72 -4.63 -2.52
N GLN A 129 11.61 -5.87 -2.09
CA GLN A 129 12.39 -6.99 -2.64
C GLN A 129 11.52 -8.21 -2.85
N ASP A 130 11.66 -8.82 -4.02
CA ASP A 130 11.12 -10.13 -4.39
C ASP A 130 9.62 -10.28 -4.10
N LEU A 131 8.82 -10.13 -5.12
CA LEU A 131 7.37 -10.29 -5.06
C LEU A 131 7.01 -11.77 -5.23
N SER A 132 6.21 -12.29 -4.31
CA SER A 132 5.76 -13.69 -4.30
C SER A 132 4.25 -13.79 -4.07
N VAL A 133 3.70 -14.94 -4.43
CA VAL A 133 2.31 -15.29 -4.14
C VAL A 133 2.29 -16.56 -3.28
N TYR A 134 1.42 -16.59 -2.27
CA TYR A 134 1.19 -17.79 -1.49
C TYR A 134 0.43 -18.82 -2.32
N THR A 135 0.86 -20.07 -2.27
CA THR A 135 0.29 -21.17 -3.04
C THR A 135 -0.51 -22.15 -2.20
N ASP A 136 -0.64 -21.87 -0.90
CA ASP A 136 -1.46 -22.64 0.03
C ASP A 136 -2.25 -21.72 0.97
N ASN A 137 -3.25 -22.29 1.65
CA ASN A 137 -4.08 -21.55 2.59
C ASN A 137 -3.42 -21.34 3.97
N ASP A 138 -2.31 -22.00 4.22
CA ASP A 138 -1.59 -21.95 5.50
C ASP A 138 -0.43 -20.95 5.49
N TYR A 139 -0.20 -20.27 4.36
CA TYR A 139 0.91 -19.33 4.17
C TYR A 139 2.29 -19.95 4.38
N ARG A 140 2.44 -21.23 4.07
CA ARG A 140 3.69 -21.98 4.25
C ARG A 140 4.51 -22.07 2.97
N THR A 141 3.85 -22.08 1.83
CA THR A 141 4.50 -22.18 0.53
C THR A 141 4.17 -20.95 -0.32
N SER A 142 5.15 -20.53 -1.10
CA SER A 142 5.01 -19.39 -1.99
C SER A 142 5.78 -19.62 -3.28
N GLU A 143 5.34 -18.93 -4.33
CA GLU A 143 6.01 -18.92 -5.63
C GLU A 143 6.46 -17.50 -5.92
N THR A 144 7.68 -17.33 -6.41
CA THR A 144 8.22 -16.03 -6.79
C THR A 144 7.59 -15.57 -8.10
N LEU A 145 6.95 -14.42 -8.09
CA LEU A 145 6.40 -13.77 -9.27
C LEU A 145 7.43 -12.89 -9.98
N ALA A 146 8.24 -12.19 -9.20
CA ALA A 146 9.30 -11.33 -9.73
C ALA A 146 10.42 -11.20 -8.71
N GLU A 147 11.63 -11.59 -9.10
CA GLU A 147 12.84 -11.29 -8.35
C GLU A 147 13.30 -9.89 -8.69
N GLY A 148 13.67 -9.11 -7.69
CA GLY A 148 14.18 -7.78 -7.94
C GLY A 148 14.24 -6.93 -6.69
N THR A 149 14.78 -5.74 -6.86
CA THR A 149 14.83 -4.72 -5.83
C THR A 149 14.31 -3.42 -6.42
N TRP A 150 13.29 -2.85 -5.79
CA TRP A 150 12.71 -1.58 -6.19
C TRP A 150 12.98 -0.56 -5.09
N ARG A 151 13.61 0.55 -5.45
CA ARG A 151 13.90 1.65 -4.52
C ARG A 151 13.24 2.92 -5.04
N LEU A 152 12.39 3.50 -4.22
CA LEU A 152 11.69 4.73 -4.54
C LEU A 152 12.07 5.81 -3.54
N LYS A 153 12.21 7.04 -4.04
CA LYS A 153 12.35 8.23 -3.20
C LYS A 153 11.36 9.28 -3.68
N PHE A 154 10.66 9.91 -2.75
CA PHE A 154 9.70 10.95 -3.08
C PHE A 154 9.55 11.91 -1.90
N ASP A 155 9.01 13.07 -2.17
CA ASP A 155 8.70 14.04 -1.13
C ASP A 155 7.59 13.50 -0.24
N PHE A 156 7.89 13.39 1.05
CA PHE A 156 6.93 13.01 2.07
C PHE A 156 6.26 14.28 2.58
N ALA A 157 5.24 14.72 1.86
CA ALA A 157 4.47 15.91 2.16
C ALA A 157 3.02 15.67 1.80
N PHE A 158 2.12 16.06 2.68
CA PHE A 158 0.68 15.99 2.47
C PHE A 158 0.01 17.01 3.37
N GLU A 159 -1.16 17.48 2.96
CA GLU A 159 -2.02 18.27 3.83
C GLU A 159 -2.83 17.32 4.71
N ASP A 160 -3.25 17.84 5.88
CA ASP A 160 -4.14 17.09 6.75
C ASP A 160 -5.41 16.69 5.98
N SER A 161 -5.63 15.39 5.86
CA SER A 161 -6.73 14.85 5.07
C SER A 161 -8.09 14.95 5.76
N SER A 162 -8.14 15.48 6.97
CA SER A 162 -9.38 15.61 7.74
C SER A 162 -10.46 16.42 7.03
N ILE A 163 -10.09 17.30 6.12
CA ILE A 163 -11.01 18.15 5.39
C ILE A 163 -11.51 17.55 4.08
N SER A 164 -11.00 16.42 3.68
CA SER A 164 -11.17 15.94 2.30
C SER A 164 -12.32 14.94 2.15
N LEU A 165 -12.87 14.41 3.23
CA LEU A 165 -13.93 13.42 3.16
C LEU A 165 -15.28 13.99 3.56
N PRO A 166 -16.36 13.50 2.95
CA PRO A 166 -17.71 13.86 3.37
C PRO A 166 -17.98 13.50 4.82
N ALA A 167 -18.81 14.30 5.47
CA ALA A 167 -19.22 14.06 6.84
C ALA A 167 -19.85 12.66 7.00
N GLY A 168 -19.54 11.99 8.09
CA GLY A 168 -20.04 10.64 8.40
C GLY A 168 -19.21 9.50 7.82
N GLN A 169 -18.26 9.78 6.96
CA GLN A 169 -17.32 8.75 6.52
C GLN A 169 -16.21 8.56 7.57
N SER A 170 -15.79 7.32 7.73
CA SER A 170 -14.71 6.98 8.64
C SER A 170 -13.77 5.98 8.01
N PHE A 171 -12.53 5.99 8.45
CA PHE A 171 -11.56 4.96 8.12
C PHE A 171 -10.59 4.78 9.29
N THR A 172 -9.95 3.62 9.33
CA THR A 172 -9.03 3.30 10.40
C THR A 172 -7.60 3.25 9.87
N LEU A 173 -6.73 4.01 10.51
CA LEU A 173 -5.29 3.92 10.31
C LEU A 173 -4.72 3.11 11.48
N ASN A 174 -4.17 1.92 11.18
CA ASN A 174 -3.56 1.04 12.18
C ASN A 174 -4.47 0.67 13.37
N GLY A 175 -5.75 0.40 13.08
CA GLY A 175 -6.72 0.04 14.11
C GLY A 175 -7.29 1.22 14.88
N MET A 176 -6.95 2.44 14.53
CA MET A 176 -7.53 3.64 15.11
C MET A 176 -8.63 4.17 14.20
N ASP A 177 -9.84 4.29 14.73
CA ASP A 177 -10.94 4.86 13.98
C ASP A 177 -10.76 6.36 13.83
N ALA A 178 -10.86 6.82 12.59
CA ALA A 178 -10.84 8.23 12.27
C ALA A 178 -12.12 8.60 11.54
N THR A 179 -12.90 9.49 12.12
CA THR A 179 -14.09 10.02 11.48
C THR A 179 -13.74 11.36 10.85
N LEU A 180 -13.99 11.46 9.54
CA LEU A 180 -13.75 12.69 8.80
C LEU A 180 -15.06 13.43 8.65
N ASP A 181 -15.25 14.44 9.48
CA ASP A 181 -16.52 15.16 9.59
C ASP A 181 -16.66 16.32 8.60
N GLY A 182 -15.68 16.55 7.79
CA GLY A 182 -15.69 17.67 6.85
C GLY A 182 -15.52 19.03 7.51
N VAL A 183 -14.84 19.09 8.61
CA VAL A 183 -14.59 20.33 9.36
C VAL A 183 -13.29 20.97 8.90
#